data_2cd47eb5578e7021a880c08d09835467
#
_entry.id   2cd47eb5578e7021a880c08d09835467
#
_cell.length_a   1.000
_cell.length_b   1.000
_cell.length_c   1.000
_cell.angle_alpha   90.00
_cell.angle_beta   90.00
_cell.angle_gamma   90.00
#
_symmetry.space_group_name_H-M   'P 1'
#
loop_
_entity.id
_entity.type
_entity.pdbx_description
1 polymer ?
#
loop_
_entity_poly.entity_id
_entity_poly.type
_entity_poly.pdbx_seq_one_letter_code
_entity_poly.pdbx_strand_id
1 'polypeptide(L)'
;IDELNSHIGLLVAHLSEPLTNLGNHVAQYLETLARIQHDLTTIGGIIAGADVHTPEHDFLETAIDAIAPKWQGFVIPTGVVTAAQAHVCRTVCRRAERLLVALDDDAPKIPHSTQPSQVYLNRLSDYLYALALEINRLSGTPEQIWKN
;
A
#
# COMPACT_ATOMS: atom_id res chain seq x y z
N ILE A 1 -1.74 6.25 10.48
CA ILE A 1 -1.19 6.66 9.18
C ILE A 1 0.32 6.70 9.22
N ASP A 2 0.95 7.36 10.17
CA ASP A 2 2.41 7.54 10.25
C ASP A 2 3.20 6.22 10.28
N GLU A 3 2.69 5.21 11.00
CA GLU A 3 3.26 3.87 10.99
C GLU A 3 3.30 3.28 9.58
N LEU A 4 2.19 3.39 8.84
CA LEU A 4 2.13 2.92 7.46
C LEU A 4 3.13 3.65 6.58
N ASN A 5 3.21 4.98 6.70
CA ASN A 5 4.13 5.79 5.92
C ASN A 5 5.61 5.43 6.20
N SER A 6 5.93 5.15 7.46
CA SER A 6 7.27 4.67 7.85
C SER A 6 7.60 3.30 7.27
N HIS A 7 6.65 2.36 7.28
CA HIS A 7 6.83 1.05 6.65
C HIS A 7 7.00 1.13 5.12
N ILE A 8 6.31 2.06 4.45
CA ILE A 8 6.51 2.34 3.04
C ILE A 8 7.90 2.93 2.79
N GLY A 9 8.39 3.81 3.66
CA GLY A 9 9.76 4.31 3.60
C GLY A 9 10.81 3.17 3.66
N LEU A 10 10.59 2.19 4.53
CA LEU A 10 11.44 1.00 4.59
C LEU A 10 11.34 0.15 3.31
N LEU A 11 10.14 -0.01 2.73
CA LEU A 11 9.95 -0.68 1.44
C LEU A 11 10.70 0.02 0.31
N VAL A 12 10.64 1.36 0.26
CA VAL A 12 11.40 2.19 -0.69
C VAL A 12 12.90 1.95 -0.55
N ALA A 13 13.41 1.92 0.70
CA ALA A 13 14.82 1.64 0.95
C ALA A 13 15.24 0.26 0.40
N HIS A 14 14.46 -0.79 0.67
CA HIS A 14 14.73 -2.14 0.13
C HIS A 14 14.67 -2.19 -1.41
N LEU A 15 13.72 -1.47 -2.04
CA LEU A 15 13.63 -1.40 -3.51
C LEU A 15 14.81 -0.66 -4.14
N SER A 16 15.43 0.26 -3.41
CA SER A 16 16.56 1.07 -3.87
C SER A 16 17.91 0.36 -3.74
N GLU A 17 17.97 -0.81 -3.12
CA GLU A 17 19.21 -1.57 -2.99
C GLU A 17 19.69 -2.11 -4.34
N PRO A 18 20.99 -2.04 -4.66
CA PRO A 18 21.53 -2.46 -5.96
C PRO A 18 21.33 -3.94 -6.31
N LEU A 19 21.01 -4.79 -5.31
CA LEU A 19 20.83 -6.23 -5.45
C LEU A 19 19.39 -6.63 -5.83
N THR A 20 18.49 -5.70 -5.99
CA THR A 20 17.13 -6.01 -6.43
C THR A 20 17.13 -6.29 -7.94
N ASN A 21 16.97 -7.56 -8.33
CA ASN A 21 16.88 -8.00 -9.74
C ASN A 21 15.54 -7.61 -10.42
N LEU A 22 14.95 -6.48 -10.03
CA LEU A 22 13.63 -6.05 -10.51
C LEU A 22 13.69 -5.26 -11.83
N GLY A 23 14.90 -5.03 -12.38
CA GLY A 23 15.10 -4.43 -13.69
C GLY A 23 14.54 -3.01 -13.81
N ASN A 24 13.99 -2.69 -14.97
CA ASN A 24 13.48 -1.34 -15.29
C ASN A 24 12.17 -0.98 -14.54
N HIS A 25 11.55 -1.92 -13.83
CA HIS A 25 10.30 -1.68 -13.11
C HIS A 25 10.49 -0.89 -11.80
N VAL A 26 11.70 -0.93 -11.22
CA VAL A 26 12.00 -0.28 -9.93
C VAL A 26 11.68 1.21 -9.94
N ALA A 27 12.06 1.92 -10.99
CA ALA A 27 11.84 3.37 -11.07
C ALA A 27 10.34 3.73 -10.96
N GLN A 28 9.48 2.99 -11.65
CA GLN A 28 8.03 3.20 -11.61
C GLN A 28 7.45 2.90 -10.21
N TYR A 29 7.92 1.84 -9.55
CA TYR A 29 7.45 1.52 -8.20
C TYR A 29 7.89 2.58 -7.19
N LEU A 30 9.13 3.07 -7.28
CA LEU A 30 9.64 4.14 -6.43
C LEU A 30 8.85 5.45 -6.61
N GLU A 31 8.53 5.83 -7.85
CA GLU A 31 7.70 7.00 -8.15
C GLU A 31 6.30 6.87 -7.54
N THR A 32 5.66 5.71 -7.74
CA THR A 32 4.34 5.42 -7.17
C THR A 32 4.36 5.46 -5.65
N LEU A 33 5.36 4.85 -5.01
CA LEU A 33 5.48 4.83 -3.54
C LEU A 33 5.79 6.21 -2.97
N ALA A 34 6.59 7.03 -3.67
CA ALA A 34 6.84 8.41 -3.25
C ALA A 34 5.56 9.26 -3.28
N ARG A 35 4.73 9.11 -4.31
CA ARG A 35 3.40 9.72 -4.36
C ARG A 35 2.52 9.26 -3.20
N ILE A 36 2.46 7.95 -2.93
CA ILE A 36 1.69 7.37 -1.82
C ILE A 36 2.14 7.97 -0.47
N GLN A 37 3.44 8.14 -0.23
CA GLN A 37 3.94 8.72 1.01
C GLN A 37 3.48 10.18 1.20
N HIS A 38 3.47 10.96 0.12
CA HIS A 38 2.92 12.31 0.14
C HIS A 38 1.41 12.30 0.43
N ASP A 39 0.66 11.44 -0.22
CA ASP A 39 -0.79 11.31 -0.05
C ASP A 39 -1.15 10.85 1.38
N LEU A 40 -0.40 9.91 1.96
CA LEU A 40 -0.58 9.49 3.36
C LEU A 40 -0.31 10.63 4.35
N THR A 41 0.65 11.50 4.06
CA THR A 41 0.89 12.69 4.87
C THR A 41 -0.30 13.64 4.81
N THR A 42 -0.89 13.84 3.64
CA THR A 42 -2.12 14.63 3.46
C THR A 42 -3.30 14.01 4.21
N ILE A 43 -3.52 12.70 4.10
CA ILE A 43 -4.58 11.97 4.82
C ILE A 43 -4.38 12.10 6.35
N GLY A 44 -3.14 12.00 6.83
CA GLY A 44 -2.83 12.25 8.24
C GLY A 44 -3.21 13.65 8.69
N GLY A 45 -2.95 14.66 7.85
CA GLY A 45 -3.37 16.05 8.08
C GLY A 45 -4.90 16.21 8.16
N ILE A 46 -5.65 15.57 7.25
CA ILE A 46 -7.13 15.57 7.25
C ILE A 46 -7.67 15.00 8.57
N ILE A 47 -7.14 13.86 9.01
CA ILE A 47 -7.53 13.23 10.27
C ILE A 47 -7.22 14.15 11.47
N ALA A 48 -6.15 14.92 11.39
CA ALA A 48 -5.78 15.91 12.40
C ALA A 48 -6.59 17.22 12.30
N GLY A 49 -7.51 17.34 11.33
CA GLY A 49 -8.40 18.50 11.16
C GLY A 49 -7.92 19.54 10.15
N ALA A 50 -6.95 19.23 9.29
CA ALA A 50 -6.55 20.12 8.22
C ALA A 50 -7.65 20.23 7.14
N ASP A 51 -7.92 21.44 6.67
CA ASP A 51 -8.87 21.72 5.59
C ASP A 51 -8.18 21.60 4.22
N VAL A 52 -7.97 20.37 3.80
CA VAL A 52 -7.36 20.02 2.50
C VAL A 52 -8.14 18.88 1.85
N HIS A 53 -8.05 18.79 0.52
CA HIS A 53 -8.74 17.73 -0.22
C HIS A 53 -8.05 16.37 -0.03
N THR A 54 -8.87 15.31 0.08
CA THR A 54 -8.35 13.94 0.05
C THR A 54 -7.71 13.66 -1.32
N PRO A 55 -6.54 13.03 -1.35
CA PRO A 55 -5.89 12.63 -2.59
C PRO A 55 -6.75 11.68 -3.42
N GLU A 56 -6.68 11.81 -4.75
CA GLU A 56 -7.32 10.89 -5.68
C GLU A 56 -6.61 9.54 -5.69
N HIS A 57 -7.34 8.45 -5.93
CA HIS A 57 -6.83 7.09 -5.90
C HIS A 57 -6.78 6.37 -7.26
N ASP A 58 -7.24 7.00 -8.34
CA ASP A 58 -7.34 6.38 -9.69
C ASP A 58 -5.98 5.88 -10.20
N PHE A 59 -4.88 6.56 -9.83
CA PHE A 59 -3.54 6.11 -10.20
C PHE A 59 -3.18 4.76 -9.58
N LEU A 60 -3.73 4.42 -8.40
CA LEU A 60 -3.54 3.11 -7.76
C LEU A 60 -4.21 2.01 -8.59
N GLU A 61 -5.41 2.25 -9.12
CA GLU A 61 -6.08 1.31 -10.01
C GLU A 61 -5.27 1.09 -11.28
N THR A 62 -4.79 2.18 -11.89
CA THR A 62 -3.90 2.11 -13.05
C THR A 62 -2.62 1.31 -12.75
N ALA A 63 -2.02 1.50 -11.59
CA ALA A 63 -0.81 0.78 -11.17
C ALA A 63 -1.08 -0.71 -10.90
N ILE A 64 -2.25 -1.05 -10.33
CA ILE A 64 -2.68 -2.45 -10.14
C ILE A 64 -2.89 -3.13 -11.50
N ASP A 65 -3.58 -2.47 -12.42
CA ASP A 65 -3.84 -2.99 -13.76
C ASP A 65 -2.55 -3.21 -14.56
N ALA A 66 -1.56 -2.35 -14.39
CA ALA A 66 -0.24 -2.50 -15.01
C ALA A 66 0.52 -3.73 -14.49
N ILE A 67 0.37 -4.09 -13.22
CA ILE A 67 0.92 -5.31 -12.64
C ILE A 67 0.12 -6.54 -13.10
N ALA A 68 -1.20 -6.41 -13.22
CA ALA A 68 -2.15 -7.47 -13.60
C ALA A 68 -1.90 -8.79 -12.85
N PRO A 69 -1.91 -8.78 -11.50
CA PRO A 69 -1.57 -9.97 -10.72
C PRO A 69 -2.55 -11.12 -11.02
N LYS A 70 -2.02 -12.31 -11.30
CA LYS A 70 -2.87 -13.49 -11.52
C LYS A 70 -3.32 -14.05 -10.18
N TRP A 71 -4.64 -14.16 -9.99
CA TRP A 71 -5.19 -14.83 -8.82
C TRP A 71 -4.82 -16.32 -8.82
N GLN A 72 -4.19 -16.79 -7.74
CA GLN A 72 -3.78 -18.19 -7.58
C GLN A 72 -4.31 -18.83 -6.29
N GLY A 73 -5.18 -18.15 -5.56
CA GLY A 73 -5.67 -18.55 -4.25
C GLY A 73 -5.13 -17.68 -3.12
N PHE A 74 -5.31 -18.14 -1.88
CA PHE A 74 -4.77 -17.42 -0.71
C PHE A 74 -3.26 -17.64 -0.60
N VAL A 75 -2.52 -16.53 -0.62
CA VAL A 75 -1.06 -16.51 -0.53
C VAL A 75 -0.64 -16.33 0.92
N ILE A 76 0.31 -17.16 1.37
CA ILE A 76 0.98 -16.95 2.66
C ILE A 76 2.04 -15.84 2.45
N PRO A 77 2.01 -14.75 3.25
CA PRO A 77 2.95 -13.63 3.11
C PRO A 77 4.40 -14.07 3.34
N THR A 78 5.10 -14.40 2.27
CA THR A 78 6.50 -14.88 2.26
C THR A 78 7.23 -14.35 1.03
N GLY A 79 8.45 -14.81 0.77
CA GLY A 79 9.22 -14.48 -0.40
C GLY A 79 10.48 -13.69 -0.08
N VAL A 80 10.93 -12.87 -1.03
CA VAL A 80 12.07 -11.98 -0.81
C VAL A 80 11.72 -10.89 0.20
N VAL A 81 12.73 -10.34 0.88
CA VAL A 81 12.55 -9.34 1.96
C VAL A 81 11.67 -8.18 1.51
N THR A 82 11.88 -7.67 0.31
CA THR A 82 11.12 -6.56 -0.27
C THR A 82 9.62 -6.92 -0.45
N ALA A 83 9.31 -8.14 -0.92
CA ALA A 83 7.93 -8.61 -1.05
C ALA A 83 7.27 -8.80 0.34
N ALA A 84 7.99 -9.39 1.28
CA ALA A 84 7.53 -9.55 2.66
C ALA A 84 7.25 -8.18 3.31
N GLN A 85 8.10 -7.18 3.06
CA GLN A 85 7.89 -5.80 3.54
C GLN A 85 6.63 -5.17 2.89
N ALA A 86 6.37 -5.40 1.61
CA ALA A 86 5.13 -4.95 0.97
C ALA A 86 3.88 -5.59 1.61
N HIS A 87 3.95 -6.87 1.99
CA HIS A 87 2.88 -7.51 2.77
C HIS A 87 2.70 -6.91 4.17
N VAL A 88 3.78 -6.51 4.86
CA VAL A 88 3.68 -5.77 6.13
C VAL A 88 2.96 -4.44 5.90
N CYS A 89 3.38 -3.65 4.90
CA CYS A 89 2.71 -2.39 4.54
C CYS A 89 1.21 -2.61 4.29
N ARG A 90 0.84 -3.65 3.52
CA ARG A 90 -0.55 -4.02 3.26
C ARG A 90 -1.34 -4.28 4.54
N THR A 91 -0.81 -5.05 5.47
CA THR A 91 -1.54 -5.38 6.71
C THR A 91 -1.67 -4.17 7.64
N VAL A 92 -0.67 -3.30 7.72
CA VAL A 92 -0.72 -2.03 8.44
C VAL A 92 -1.74 -1.09 7.78
N CYS A 93 -1.78 -1.03 6.44
CA CYS A 93 -2.76 -0.26 5.67
C CYS A 93 -4.20 -0.69 6.01
N ARG A 94 -4.49 -1.98 5.99
CA ARG A 94 -5.79 -2.53 6.37
C ARG A 94 -6.16 -2.27 7.84
N ARG A 95 -5.17 -2.24 8.74
CA ARG A 95 -5.41 -1.81 10.13
C ARG A 95 -5.79 -0.34 10.20
N ALA A 96 -5.08 0.53 9.49
CA ALA A 96 -5.40 1.96 9.42
C ALA A 96 -6.79 2.21 8.83
N GLU A 97 -7.17 1.50 7.75
CA GLU A 97 -8.51 1.55 7.15
C GLU A 97 -9.59 1.21 8.20
N ARG A 98 -9.47 0.08 8.90
CA ARG A 98 -10.45 -0.32 9.92
C ARG A 98 -10.57 0.67 11.07
N LEU A 99 -9.45 1.26 11.51
CA LEU A 99 -9.46 2.29 12.55
C LEU A 99 -10.15 3.57 12.08
N LEU A 100 -10.01 3.92 10.81
CA LEU A 100 -10.65 5.08 10.22
C LEU A 100 -12.17 4.88 10.09
N VAL A 101 -12.61 3.67 9.73
CA VAL A 101 -14.04 3.30 9.74
C VAL A 101 -14.62 3.41 11.15
N ALA A 102 -13.95 2.82 12.16
CA ALA A 102 -14.39 2.91 13.55
C ALA A 102 -14.44 4.35 14.07
N LEU A 103 -13.54 5.20 13.60
CA LEU A 103 -13.52 6.62 13.98
C LEU A 103 -14.72 7.38 13.42
N ASP A 104 -15.19 7.07 12.22
CA ASP A 104 -16.41 7.66 11.63
C ASP A 104 -17.67 7.22 12.39
N ASP A 105 -17.73 5.98 12.83
CA ASP A 105 -18.88 5.44 13.56
C ASP A 105 -19.03 6.10 14.96
N ASP A 106 -17.90 6.45 15.60
CA ASP A 106 -17.88 6.96 16.98
C ASP A 106 -17.94 8.51 17.08
N ALA A 107 -17.77 9.24 15.97
CA ALA A 107 -17.47 10.66 16.09
C ALA A 107 -18.18 11.58 15.07
N PRO A 108 -19.13 12.40 15.55
CA PRO A 108 -19.46 13.67 14.89
C PRO A 108 -18.32 14.71 15.03
N LYS A 109 -17.10 14.30 15.33
CA LYS A 109 -16.00 15.18 15.78
C LYS A 109 -14.95 15.51 14.71
N ILE A 110 -14.93 14.76 13.59
CA ILE A 110 -14.06 15.12 12.47
C ILE A 110 -14.84 16.10 11.58
N PRO A 111 -14.29 17.29 11.27
CA PRO A 111 -15.00 18.31 10.48
C PRO A 111 -15.37 17.86 9.06
N HIS A 112 -14.71 16.78 8.55
CA HIS A 112 -14.88 16.26 7.20
C HIS A 112 -15.08 14.74 7.24
N SER A 113 -15.89 14.23 6.29
CA SER A 113 -16.04 12.78 6.11
C SER A 113 -14.69 12.12 5.83
N THR A 114 -14.37 11.03 6.54
CA THR A 114 -13.17 10.24 6.28
C THR A 114 -13.36 9.20 5.17
N GLN A 115 -14.58 9.08 4.64
CA GLN A 115 -14.94 8.10 3.61
C GLN A 115 -13.99 8.12 2.38
N PRO A 116 -13.61 9.27 1.79
CA PRO A 116 -12.66 9.28 0.68
C PRO A 116 -11.29 8.72 1.08
N SER A 117 -10.82 9.00 2.30
CA SER A 117 -9.56 8.45 2.83
C SER A 117 -9.67 6.93 3.05
N GLN A 118 -10.83 6.41 3.45
CA GLN A 118 -11.07 4.97 3.57
C GLN A 118 -10.98 4.29 2.21
N VAL A 119 -11.58 4.87 1.16
CA VAL A 119 -11.49 4.35 -0.22
C VAL A 119 -10.05 4.34 -0.70
N TYR A 120 -9.30 5.42 -0.44
CA TYR A 120 -7.87 5.49 -0.76
C TYR A 120 -7.08 4.35 -0.10
N LEU A 121 -7.23 4.16 1.23
CA LEU A 121 -6.53 3.10 1.96
C LEU A 121 -6.92 1.70 1.49
N ASN A 122 -8.19 1.50 1.12
CA ASN A 122 -8.65 0.23 0.54
C ASN A 122 -7.89 -0.07 -0.77
N ARG A 123 -7.87 0.86 -1.73
CA ARG A 123 -7.13 0.72 -2.99
C ARG A 123 -5.62 0.60 -2.78
N LEU A 124 -5.06 1.34 -1.83
CA LEU A 124 -3.65 1.21 -1.46
C LEU A 124 -3.34 -0.21 -0.96
N SER A 125 -4.23 -0.82 -0.17
CA SER A 125 -4.02 -2.19 0.29
C SER A 125 -3.99 -3.19 -0.86
N ASP A 126 -4.82 -3.00 -1.90
CA ASP A 126 -4.85 -3.84 -3.10
C ASP A 126 -3.56 -3.65 -3.93
N TYR A 127 -3.11 -2.41 -4.09
CA TYR A 127 -1.83 -2.12 -4.76
C TYR A 127 -0.64 -2.78 -4.04
N LEU A 128 -0.56 -2.66 -2.72
CA LEU A 128 0.53 -3.27 -1.94
C LEU A 128 0.52 -4.80 -2.02
N TYR A 129 -0.66 -5.41 -2.13
CA TYR A 129 -0.77 -6.85 -2.40
C TYR A 129 -0.25 -7.19 -3.80
N ALA A 130 -0.70 -6.49 -4.83
CA ALA A 130 -0.25 -6.69 -6.20
C ALA A 130 1.26 -6.50 -6.32
N LEU A 131 1.81 -5.45 -5.70
CA LEU A 131 3.24 -5.16 -5.69
C LEU A 131 4.06 -6.28 -5.02
N ALA A 132 3.58 -6.85 -3.90
CA ALA A 132 4.27 -7.95 -3.24
C ALA A 132 4.38 -9.18 -4.15
N LEU A 133 3.29 -9.57 -4.82
CA LEU A 133 3.28 -10.68 -5.77
C LEU A 133 4.21 -10.41 -6.96
N GLU A 134 4.20 -9.20 -7.46
CA GLU A 134 5.02 -8.81 -8.61
C GLU A 134 6.52 -8.83 -8.28
N ILE A 135 6.90 -8.35 -7.09
CA ILE A 135 8.27 -8.40 -6.61
C ILE A 135 8.75 -9.85 -6.52
N ASN A 136 7.96 -10.76 -5.95
CA ASN A 136 8.29 -12.19 -5.91
C ASN A 136 8.42 -12.77 -7.32
N ARG A 137 7.48 -12.47 -8.22
CA ARG A 137 7.50 -12.92 -9.61
C ARG A 137 8.77 -12.47 -10.34
N LEU A 138 9.12 -11.19 -10.24
CA LEU A 138 10.32 -10.62 -10.88
C LEU A 138 11.62 -11.18 -10.27
N SER A 139 11.59 -11.51 -8.98
CA SER A 139 12.71 -12.14 -8.28
C SER A 139 12.81 -13.66 -8.51
N GLY A 140 11.91 -14.24 -9.31
CA GLY A 140 11.88 -15.69 -9.55
C GLY A 140 11.49 -16.52 -8.32
N THR A 141 10.86 -15.91 -7.31
CA THR A 141 10.45 -16.57 -6.06
C THR A 141 8.97 -16.97 -6.19
N PRO A 142 8.64 -18.27 -6.11
CA PRO A 142 7.26 -18.74 -6.22
C PRO A 142 6.44 -18.35 -4.97
N GLU A 143 5.14 -18.05 -5.18
CA GLU A 143 4.22 -17.80 -4.09
C GLU A 143 3.91 -19.10 -3.32
N GLN A 144 3.85 -18.97 -2.00
CA GLN A 144 3.38 -20.06 -1.14
C GLN A 144 1.87 -19.99 -1.02
N ILE A 145 1.16 -20.88 -1.73
CA ILE A 145 -0.29 -20.95 -1.71
C ILE A 145 -0.75 -21.73 -0.47
N TRP A 146 -1.67 -21.14 0.30
CA TRP A 146 -2.31 -21.84 1.41
C TRP A 146 -3.20 -22.98 0.87
N LYS A 147 -3.01 -24.16 1.45
CA LYS A 147 -3.79 -25.37 1.14
C LYS A 147 -4.45 -25.86 2.42
N ASN A 148 -5.73 -26.20 2.34
CA ASN A 148 -6.44 -26.94 3.38
C ASN A 148 -5.92 -28.36 3.50
#